data_0ee5864238737148deff3dfa44890ffc
#
_entry.id   0ee5864238737148deff3dfa44890ffc
#
_cell.length_a   1.000
_cell.length_b   1.000
_cell.length_c   1.000
_cell.angle_alpha   90.00
_cell.angle_beta   90.00
_cell.angle_gamma   90.00
#
_symmetry.space_group_name_H-M   'P 1'
#
loop_
_entity.id
_entity.type
_entity.pdbx_description
1 polymer ?
#
loop_
_entity_poly.entity_id
_entity_poly.type
_entity_poly.pdbx_seq_one_letter_code
_entity_poly.pdbx_strand_id
1 'polypeptide(L)'
;MTKISGSDAMFQVLYDWGIDHIYGFPGGSFDSTMNAIHNWRDKIKFIEIRHEEAGALAASAEYKISGKVGVCFGSAGPGAVHLMNGLYDAKYDKTPMVAIVANVPTSRQDIDFFQAFDEKPWFDPVAVWNHQAKTAESIPVLMDEAIRQAYQRKGPAVLILPKDFGWDKIEDNFRNNAAAHKVVPNFPAPRKEQVDKALELIKNAENPIVYFGHGAEDASAELKEFSDKFKMPLVSSVLGKGIVEDEFPAYMGSIGRVGAKPSNDIQTHADLVVWVGNNSPFSVFFFNPNAKVIQIDINSERLGKRHAVTVPMLADAKKTLRALIEAGESRPESPLYKAALADRENWEAWLESFNDSDEIPMRVEPIFDVINKKAADDAVFAVDVGNVNINFDRLMHLHGDQKWTTSGLYATMGYGAPASLAAATIYPNREVWNLAGDGGFAMMNQELLTQARYNMHVINVVFTNETLGYIEAEQVDESHQPLSGVKLPDNDWAMSAEGMNVKGFTVRNKREFEDAVTAAQQMEGPVLIDCKITHDMPYSTELNTLDDPAFVAKYDAQALKPFSYFAGKYGVEADAASGASEHTEAEPVEAEEDASSGASRH
;
A
#
# COMPACT_ATOMS: atom_id res chain seq x y z
N MET A 1 42.56 -20.45 -9.96
CA MET A 1 41.11 -20.21 -9.74
C MET A 1 40.66 -19.17 -10.75
N THR A 2 39.43 -19.29 -11.20
CA THR A 2 38.83 -18.32 -12.12
C THR A 2 38.61 -17.00 -11.39
N LYS A 3 38.82 -15.86 -12.06
CA LYS A 3 38.57 -14.53 -11.50
C LYS A 3 37.45 -13.86 -12.22
N ILE A 4 36.52 -13.26 -11.47
CA ILE A 4 35.39 -12.49 -11.97
C ILE A 4 35.43 -11.06 -11.41
N SER A 5 34.67 -10.13 -12.01
CA SER A 5 34.57 -8.78 -11.44
C SER A 5 33.71 -8.75 -10.19
N GLY A 6 33.93 -7.75 -9.32
CA GLY A 6 33.06 -7.57 -8.14
C GLY A 6 31.60 -7.43 -8.50
N SER A 7 31.30 -6.73 -9.60
CA SER A 7 29.91 -6.60 -10.09
C SER A 7 29.35 -7.93 -10.63
N ASP A 8 30.12 -8.75 -11.36
CA ASP A 8 29.68 -10.09 -11.78
C ASP A 8 29.42 -11.01 -10.57
N ALA A 9 30.27 -10.94 -9.55
CA ALA A 9 30.08 -11.70 -8.30
C ALA A 9 28.80 -11.27 -7.56
N MET A 10 28.49 -9.98 -7.56
CA MET A 10 27.22 -9.46 -7.04
C MET A 10 26.02 -10.05 -7.79
N PHE A 11 26.08 -10.08 -9.11
CA PHE A 11 25.01 -10.65 -9.93
C PHE A 11 24.85 -12.16 -9.75
N GLN A 12 25.95 -12.88 -9.51
CA GLN A 12 25.88 -14.31 -9.14
C GLN A 12 25.08 -14.49 -7.84
N VAL A 13 25.30 -13.65 -6.83
CA VAL A 13 24.55 -13.72 -5.57
C VAL A 13 23.07 -13.39 -5.80
N LEU A 14 22.74 -12.35 -6.56
CA LEU A 14 21.37 -12.01 -6.91
C LEU A 14 20.66 -13.19 -7.58
N TYR A 15 21.28 -13.79 -8.59
CA TYR A 15 20.73 -14.94 -9.29
C TYR A 15 20.52 -16.15 -8.38
N ASP A 16 21.48 -16.47 -7.52
CA ASP A 16 21.40 -17.60 -6.59
C ASP A 16 20.29 -17.41 -5.54
N TRP A 17 19.94 -16.15 -5.21
CA TRP A 17 18.79 -15.79 -4.39
C TRP A 17 17.45 -15.86 -5.15
N GLY A 18 17.48 -16.12 -6.46
CA GLY A 18 16.31 -16.23 -7.31
C GLY A 18 15.78 -14.89 -7.82
N ILE A 19 16.61 -13.85 -7.82
CA ILE A 19 16.30 -12.57 -8.42
C ILE A 19 16.59 -12.69 -9.92
N ASP A 20 15.56 -12.52 -10.74
CA ASP A 20 15.59 -12.70 -12.19
C ASP A 20 15.39 -11.39 -12.98
N HIS A 21 15.22 -10.27 -12.27
CA HIS A 21 15.17 -8.93 -12.86
C HIS A 21 15.60 -7.85 -11.86
N ILE A 22 15.97 -6.68 -12.39
CA ILE A 22 16.32 -5.49 -11.61
C ILE A 22 15.81 -4.23 -12.30
N TYR A 23 15.47 -3.19 -11.51
CA TYR A 23 15.00 -1.89 -12.00
C TYR A 23 16.08 -0.83 -11.85
N GLY A 24 16.29 0.02 -12.86
CA GLY A 24 17.25 1.11 -12.71
C GLY A 24 17.40 1.97 -13.95
N PHE A 25 18.18 3.03 -13.81
CA PHE A 25 18.53 3.93 -14.89
C PHE A 25 20.05 3.99 -15.06
N PRO A 26 20.59 3.88 -16.32
CA PRO A 26 22.03 3.87 -16.56
C PRO A 26 22.70 5.17 -16.14
N GLY A 27 23.91 5.06 -15.56
CA GLY A 27 24.72 6.22 -15.19
C GLY A 27 26.21 5.92 -15.22
N GLY A 28 27.04 6.94 -15.44
CA GLY A 28 28.48 6.81 -15.64
C GLY A 28 29.26 6.25 -14.42
N SER A 29 28.74 6.41 -13.20
CA SER A 29 29.32 5.81 -12.00
C SER A 29 28.95 4.33 -11.83
N PHE A 30 28.07 3.80 -12.67
CA PHE A 30 27.53 2.43 -12.58
C PHE A 30 27.98 1.52 -13.73
N ASP A 31 29.01 1.92 -14.48
CA ASP A 31 29.45 1.24 -15.70
C ASP A 31 29.93 -0.21 -15.46
N SER A 32 30.56 -0.52 -14.33
CA SER A 32 30.92 -1.90 -13.97
C SER A 32 29.67 -2.79 -13.77
N THR A 33 28.63 -2.23 -13.18
CA THR A 33 27.34 -2.94 -12.99
C THR A 33 26.59 -3.04 -14.31
N MET A 34 26.63 -2.00 -15.17
CA MET A 34 26.06 -2.08 -16.53
C MET A 34 26.74 -3.17 -17.36
N ASN A 35 28.08 -3.37 -17.19
CA ASN A 35 28.78 -4.49 -17.82
C ASN A 35 28.31 -5.84 -17.25
N ALA A 36 28.09 -5.95 -15.95
CA ALA A 36 27.54 -7.16 -15.33
C ALA A 36 26.11 -7.43 -15.82
N ILE A 37 25.24 -6.41 -15.92
CA ILE A 37 23.91 -6.51 -16.54
C ILE A 37 23.99 -7.13 -17.93
N HIS A 38 24.95 -6.68 -18.76
CA HIS A 38 25.16 -7.25 -20.09
C HIS A 38 25.60 -8.72 -20.02
N ASN A 39 26.51 -9.07 -19.12
CA ASN A 39 27.01 -10.44 -18.96
C ASN A 39 25.93 -11.41 -18.46
N TRP A 40 25.00 -10.92 -17.64
CA TRP A 40 23.95 -11.70 -16.99
C TRP A 40 22.57 -11.58 -17.65
N ARG A 41 22.43 -10.88 -18.79
CA ARG A 41 21.15 -10.56 -19.46
C ARG A 41 20.26 -11.75 -19.78
N ASP A 42 20.85 -12.96 -19.94
CA ASP A 42 20.10 -14.19 -20.20
C ASP A 42 19.52 -14.82 -18.90
N LYS A 43 19.90 -14.29 -17.74
CA LYS A 43 19.50 -14.79 -16.41
C LYS A 43 18.79 -13.74 -15.57
N ILE A 44 19.21 -12.47 -15.68
CA ILE A 44 18.64 -11.35 -14.92
C ILE A 44 18.24 -10.28 -15.94
N LYS A 45 16.94 -10.05 -16.07
CA LYS A 45 16.37 -9.04 -16.96
C LYS A 45 16.58 -7.64 -16.39
N PHE A 46 17.06 -6.73 -17.20
CA PHE A 46 17.14 -5.33 -16.83
C PHE A 46 15.89 -4.58 -17.29
N ILE A 47 15.17 -3.98 -16.35
CA ILE A 47 14.05 -3.09 -16.61
C ILE A 47 14.55 -1.65 -16.49
N GLU A 48 14.79 -1.02 -17.63
CA GLU A 48 15.26 0.36 -17.71
C GLU A 48 14.07 1.31 -17.54
N ILE A 49 13.95 1.86 -16.32
CA ILE A 49 12.94 2.86 -15.96
C ILE A 49 13.33 4.25 -16.48
N ARG A 50 12.44 5.24 -16.34
CA ARG A 50 12.72 6.61 -16.79
C ARG A 50 13.18 7.54 -15.65
N HIS A 51 12.96 7.15 -14.41
CA HIS A 51 13.39 7.87 -13.22
C HIS A 51 13.68 6.88 -12.09
N GLU A 52 14.74 7.04 -11.32
CA GLU A 52 15.17 6.06 -10.30
C GLU A 52 14.13 5.86 -9.19
N GLU A 53 13.34 6.89 -8.90
CA GLU A 53 12.22 6.78 -7.96
C GLU A 53 11.22 5.70 -8.41
N ALA A 54 10.89 5.66 -9.72
CA ALA A 54 10.02 4.63 -10.27
C ALA A 54 10.61 3.23 -10.07
N GLY A 55 11.93 3.08 -10.20
CA GLY A 55 12.62 1.81 -9.94
C GLY A 55 12.53 1.38 -8.49
N ALA A 56 12.64 2.32 -7.55
CA ALA A 56 12.51 2.02 -6.12
C ALA A 56 11.06 1.71 -5.73
N LEU A 57 10.07 2.41 -6.29
CA LEU A 57 8.65 2.12 -6.09
C LEU A 57 8.26 0.76 -6.70
N ALA A 58 8.77 0.43 -7.89
CA ALA A 58 8.55 -0.89 -8.51
C ALA A 58 9.14 -2.02 -7.66
N ALA A 59 10.38 -1.85 -7.15
CA ALA A 59 11.01 -2.84 -6.26
C ALA A 59 10.24 -3.01 -4.94
N SER A 60 9.66 -1.93 -4.40
CA SER A 60 8.76 -2.02 -3.24
C SER A 60 7.47 -2.78 -3.58
N ALA A 61 6.83 -2.44 -4.69
CA ALA A 61 5.61 -3.11 -5.15
C ALA A 61 5.81 -4.60 -5.41
N GLU A 62 6.98 -5.00 -5.90
CA GLU A 62 7.30 -6.41 -6.18
C GLU A 62 7.12 -7.30 -4.96
N TYR A 63 7.65 -6.89 -3.80
CA TYR A 63 7.46 -7.66 -2.57
C TYR A 63 5.99 -7.69 -2.14
N LYS A 64 5.29 -6.55 -2.24
CA LYS A 64 3.88 -6.45 -1.83
C LYS A 64 2.97 -7.43 -2.58
N ILE A 65 3.28 -7.74 -3.84
CA ILE A 65 2.45 -8.63 -4.69
C ILE A 65 2.98 -10.05 -4.83
N SER A 66 4.29 -10.29 -4.58
CA SER A 66 4.93 -11.60 -4.81
C SER A 66 5.59 -12.20 -3.58
N GLY A 67 5.86 -11.42 -2.53
CA GLY A 67 6.68 -11.84 -1.38
C GLY A 67 8.18 -11.96 -1.69
N LYS A 68 8.63 -11.62 -2.91
CA LYS A 68 10.04 -11.64 -3.31
C LYS A 68 10.67 -10.26 -3.14
N VAL A 69 11.94 -10.23 -2.74
CA VAL A 69 12.71 -8.99 -2.68
C VAL A 69 12.90 -8.39 -4.06
N GLY A 70 12.41 -7.19 -4.27
CA GLY A 70 12.71 -6.39 -5.45
C GLY A 70 14.09 -5.72 -5.34
N VAL A 71 14.75 -5.51 -6.47
CA VAL A 71 16.07 -4.88 -6.53
C VAL A 71 16.06 -3.69 -7.47
N CYS A 72 16.48 -2.55 -6.96
CA CYS A 72 16.66 -1.35 -7.76
C CYS A 72 18.08 -0.79 -7.63
N PHE A 73 18.44 0.12 -8.54
CA PHE A 73 19.71 0.82 -8.43
C PHE A 73 19.65 2.28 -8.91
N GLY A 74 20.56 3.09 -8.37
CA GLY A 74 20.77 4.47 -8.80
C GLY A 74 22.26 4.80 -8.91
N SER A 75 22.60 5.62 -9.92
CA SER A 75 23.96 6.11 -10.09
C SER A 75 24.34 7.10 -9.00
N ALA A 76 25.64 7.39 -8.81
CA ALA A 76 26.12 8.34 -7.80
C ALA A 76 25.48 9.74 -7.99
N GLY A 77 25.34 10.45 -6.89
CA GLY A 77 24.75 11.79 -6.88
C GLY A 77 23.24 11.76 -7.08
N PRO A 78 22.70 12.41 -8.13
CA PRO A 78 21.24 12.55 -8.30
C PRO A 78 20.51 11.20 -8.40
N GLY A 79 21.07 10.21 -9.09
CA GLY A 79 20.43 8.89 -9.20
C GLY A 79 20.25 8.19 -7.86
N ALA A 80 21.22 8.33 -6.95
CA ALA A 80 21.13 7.84 -5.58
C ALA A 80 20.04 8.57 -4.78
N VAL A 81 19.98 9.90 -4.91
CA VAL A 81 19.02 10.75 -4.19
C VAL A 81 17.58 10.45 -4.63
N HIS A 82 17.34 10.22 -5.91
CA HIS A 82 16.02 9.92 -6.45
C HIS A 82 15.40 8.63 -5.89
N LEU A 83 16.19 7.67 -5.41
CA LEU A 83 15.66 6.42 -4.82
C LEU A 83 14.86 6.65 -3.52
N MET A 84 15.10 7.78 -2.83
CA MET A 84 14.64 7.99 -1.44
C MET A 84 13.15 7.82 -1.24
N ASN A 85 12.32 8.33 -2.15
CA ASN A 85 10.86 8.24 -2.00
C ASN A 85 10.39 6.78 -1.98
N GLY A 86 10.84 5.96 -2.92
CA GLY A 86 10.50 4.53 -2.94
C GLY A 86 11.09 3.74 -1.77
N LEU A 87 12.28 4.14 -1.26
CA LEU A 87 12.84 3.54 -0.05
C LEU A 87 12.01 3.88 1.20
N TYR A 88 11.47 5.10 1.29
CA TYR A 88 10.55 5.44 2.38
C TYR A 88 9.23 4.68 2.27
N ASP A 89 8.66 4.50 1.09
CA ASP A 89 7.50 3.62 0.89
C ASP A 89 7.77 2.21 1.45
N ALA A 90 8.88 1.60 1.05
CA ALA A 90 9.28 0.29 1.52
C ALA A 90 9.51 0.24 3.04
N LYS A 91 10.10 1.29 3.64
CA LYS A 91 10.32 1.38 5.08
C LYS A 91 9.02 1.41 5.86
N TYR A 92 8.06 2.24 5.45
CA TYR A 92 6.80 2.41 6.16
C TYR A 92 5.90 1.18 6.00
N ASP A 93 5.82 0.61 4.81
CA ASP A 93 5.02 -0.59 4.53
C ASP A 93 5.73 -1.91 4.93
N LYS A 94 6.94 -1.80 5.51
CA LYS A 94 7.72 -2.98 5.96
C LYS A 94 8.04 -3.95 4.83
N THR A 95 8.38 -3.42 3.69
CA THR A 95 8.61 -4.13 2.44
C THR A 95 10.11 -4.43 2.26
N PRO A 96 10.54 -5.69 2.28
CA PRO A 96 11.89 -6.09 1.92
C PRO A 96 12.24 -5.67 0.49
N MET A 97 13.31 -4.91 0.33
CA MET A 97 13.91 -4.59 -0.98
C MET A 97 15.39 -4.31 -0.83
N VAL A 98 16.14 -4.36 -1.93
CA VAL A 98 17.55 -4.00 -1.98
C VAL A 98 17.76 -2.86 -2.97
N ALA A 99 18.43 -1.80 -2.52
CA ALA A 99 18.91 -0.72 -3.37
C ALA A 99 20.43 -0.79 -3.51
N ILE A 100 20.90 -0.81 -4.75
CA ILE A 100 22.32 -0.74 -5.08
C ILE A 100 22.62 0.71 -5.46
N VAL A 101 23.41 1.38 -4.66
CA VAL A 101 23.77 2.78 -4.83
C VAL A 101 25.21 2.89 -5.31
N ALA A 102 25.42 3.47 -6.48
CA ALA A 102 26.78 3.71 -6.96
C ALA A 102 27.42 4.86 -6.17
N ASN A 103 28.73 4.75 -5.93
CA ASN A 103 29.55 5.85 -5.48
C ASN A 103 30.71 6.08 -6.45
N VAL A 104 31.29 7.27 -6.41
CA VAL A 104 32.51 7.60 -7.15
C VAL A 104 33.67 6.68 -6.77
N PRO A 105 34.73 6.57 -7.63
CA PRO A 105 35.91 5.76 -7.25
C PRO A 105 36.48 6.17 -5.89
N THR A 106 37.00 5.21 -5.13
CA THR A 106 37.54 5.47 -3.80
C THR A 106 38.59 6.56 -3.75
N SER A 107 39.42 6.68 -4.82
CA SER A 107 40.42 7.74 -4.96
C SER A 107 39.82 9.16 -5.20
N ARG A 108 38.51 9.26 -5.35
CA ARG A 108 37.79 10.50 -5.63
C ARG A 108 36.77 10.85 -4.54
N GLN A 109 36.65 10.06 -3.51
CA GLN A 109 35.82 10.34 -2.33
C GLN A 109 36.48 11.44 -1.48
N ASP A 110 35.70 12.22 -0.76
CA ASP A 110 36.12 13.26 0.19
C ASP A 110 36.97 14.41 -0.39
N ILE A 111 36.90 14.65 -1.72
CA ILE A 111 37.65 15.69 -2.41
C ILE A 111 36.79 16.54 -3.35
N ASP A 112 35.52 16.77 -3.04
CA ASP A 112 34.57 17.56 -3.85
C ASP A 112 34.51 17.12 -5.34
N PHE A 113 34.60 15.83 -5.59
CA PHE A 113 34.54 15.31 -6.95
C PHE A 113 33.13 15.36 -7.52
N PHE A 114 33.02 15.44 -8.84
CA PHE A 114 31.75 15.49 -9.56
C PHE A 114 30.79 14.37 -9.13
N GLN A 115 29.58 14.73 -8.71
CA GLN A 115 28.52 13.84 -8.20
C GLN A 115 28.88 13.06 -6.91
N ALA A 116 29.99 13.38 -6.24
CA ALA A 116 30.32 12.76 -4.97
C ALA A 116 29.55 13.42 -3.82
N PHE A 117 29.05 12.61 -2.90
CA PHE A 117 28.58 13.01 -1.58
C PHE A 117 28.71 11.84 -0.62
N ASP A 118 28.49 12.04 0.66
CA ASP A 118 28.52 10.92 1.62
C ASP A 118 27.14 10.24 1.64
N GLU A 119 27.02 9.15 0.88
CA GLU A 119 25.77 8.40 0.74
C GLU A 119 25.37 7.69 2.05
N LYS A 120 26.36 7.28 2.86
CA LYS A 120 26.06 6.45 4.03
C LYS A 120 25.15 7.16 5.03
N PRO A 121 25.43 8.36 5.57
CA PRO A 121 24.52 9.07 6.46
C PRO A 121 23.22 9.46 5.77
N TRP A 122 23.22 9.63 4.44
CA TRP A 122 22.01 9.95 3.68
C TRP A 122 20.96 8.82 3.74
N PHE A 123 21.40 7.55 3.63
CA PHE A 123 20.52 6.40 3.66
C PHE A 123 20.28 5.81 5.06
N ASP A 124 21.08 6.16 6.08
CA ASP A 124 20.91 5.64 7.45
C ASP A 124 19.49 5.87 8.02
N PRO A 125 18.81 7.02 7.78
CA PRO A 125 17.45 7.22 8.30
C PRO A 125 16.39 6.31 7.66
N VAL A 126 16.59 5.85 6.43
CA VAL A 126 15.57 5.09 5.68
C VAL A 126 15.85 3.60 5.70
N ALA A 127 17.11 3.18 5.59
CA ALA A 127 17.48 1.79 5.44
C ALA A 127 17.45 1.01 6.77
N VAL A 128 16.98 -0.24 6.71
CA VAL A 128 17.10 -1.20 7.83
C VAL A 128 18.53 -1.76 7.93
N TRP A 129 19.29 -1.67 6.84
CA TRP A 129 20.70 -2.05 6.73
C TRP A 129 21.34 -1.20 5.63
N ASN A 130 22.50 -0.59 5.93
CA ASN A 130 23.17 0.34 5.02
C ASN A 130 24.68 0.22 5.15
N HIS A 131 25.34 -0.29 4.11
CA HIS A 131 26.79 -0.48 4.11
C HIS A 131 27.43 -0.15 2.76
N GLN A 132 28.61 0.45 2.83
CA GLN A 132 29.50 0.66 1.68
C GLN A 132 30.52 -0.48 1.59
N ALA A 133 30.69 -1.04 0.40
CA ALA A 133 31.79 -1.97 0.13
C ALA A 133 33.15 -1.31 0.39
N LYS A 134 34.03 -2.01 1.09
CA LYS A 134 35.39 -1.52 1.42
C LYS A 134 36.47 -2.17 0.58
N THR A 135 36.15 -3.27 -0.08
CA THR A 135 37.00 -3.99 -1.06
C THR A 135 36.10 -4.70 -2.06
N ALA A 136 36.63 -5.09 -3.20
CA ALA A 136 35.89 -5.86 -4.20
C ALA A 136 35.43 -7.22 -3.65
N GLU A 137 36.25 -7.89 -2.84
CA GLU A 137 35.95 -9.19 -2.22
C GLU A 137 34.77 -9.10 -1.23
N SER A 138 34.51 -7.92 -0.68
CA SER A 138 33.37 -7.70 0.23
C SER A 138 32.03 -7.62 -0.47
N ILE A 139 31.98 -7.30 -1.78
CA ILE A 139 30.75 -7.05 -2.53
C ILE A 139 29.76 -8.23 -2.49
N PRO A 140 30.14 -9.47 -2.89
CA PRO A 140 29.20 -10.59 -2.86
C PRO A 140 28.73 -10.94 -1.44
N VAL A 141 29.58 -10.79 -0.43
CA VAL A 141 29.24 -11.05 0.97
C VAL A 141 28.24 -10.00 1.49
N LEU A 142 28.44 -8.72 1.14
CA LEU A 142 27.55 -7.64 1.54
C LEU A 142 26.20 -7.71 0.80
N MET A 143 26.18 -8.16 -0.47
CA MET A 143 24.94 -8.37 -1.20
C MET A 143 24.09 -9.49 -0.58
N ASP A 144 24.72 -10.64 -0.26
CA ASP A 144 24.08 -11.72 0.48
C ASP A 144 23.51 -11.24 1.82
N GLU A 145 24.29 -10.44 2.56
CA GLU A 145 23.85 -9.85 3.82
C GLU A 145 22.69 -8.85 3.62
N ALA A 146 22.75 -7.98 2.61
CA ALA A 146 21.71 -7.01 2.31
C ALA A 146 20.35 -7.68 2.08
N ILE A 147 20.31 -8.74 1.27
CA ILE A 147 19.08 -9.50 1.01
C ILE A 147 18.56 -10.14 2.29
N ARG A 148 19.43 -10.76 3.09
CA ARG A 148 19.03 -11.36 4.38
C ARG A 148 18.49 -10.33 5.36
N GLN A 149 19.13 -9.16 5.47
CA GLN A 149 18.70 -8.10 6.37
C GLN A 149 17.37 -7.47 5.90
N ALA A 150 17.16 -7.32 4.58
CA ALA A 150 15.89 -6.87 4.04
C ALA A 150 14.74 -7.79 4.48
N TYR A 151 14.87 -9.09 4.31
CA TYR A 151 13.88 -10.08 4.75
C TYR A 151 13.70 -10.11 6.28
N GLN A 152 14.83 -10.14 7.02
CA GLN A 152 14.82 -10.27 8.48
C GLN A 152 14.16 -9.06 9.17
N ARG A 153 14.52 -7.86 8.72
CA ARG A 153 14.08 -6.61 9.34
C ARG A 153 12.86 -5.98 8.67
N LYS A 154 12.41 -6.56 7.56
CA LYS A 154 11.28 -6.09 6.74
C LYS A 154 11.41 -4.61 6.40
N GLY A 155 12.23 -4.32 5.41
CA GLY A 155 12.48 -2.96 4.94
C GLY A 155 13.62 -2.89 3.93
N PRO A 156 13.97 -1.68 3.45
CA PRO A 156 15.00 -1.49 2.44
C PRO A 156 16.41 -1.70 3.01
N ALA A 157 17.20 -2.52 2.33
CA ALA A 157 18.64 -2.64 2.54
C ALA A 157 19.39 -1.90 1.44
N VAL A 158 20.43 -1.13 1.80
CA VAL A 158 21.20 -0.32 0.88
C VAL A 158 22.65 -0.81 0.83
N LEU A 159 23.11 -1.19 -0.37
CA LEU A 159 24.51 -1.49 -0.65
C LEU A 159 25.12 -0.35 -1.48
N ILE A 160 26.06 0.37 -0.89
CA ILE A 160 26.82 1.43 -1.57
C ILE A 160 28.05 0.80 -2.23
N LEU A 161 28.18 0.97 -3.55
CA LEU A 161 29.18 0.34 -4.39
C LEU A 161 30.12 1.39 -5.01
N PRO A 162 31.36 1.56 -4.50
CA PRO A 162 32.37 2.36 -5.19
C PRO A 162 32.69 1.80 -6.58
N LYS A 163 32.75 2.69 -7.58
CA LYS A 163 32.90 2.35 -8.99
C LYS A 163 34.08 1.44 -9.30
N ASP A 164 35.25 1.70 -8.71
CA ASP A 164 36.48 0.96 -8.92
C ASP A 164 36.34 -0.49 -8.41
N PHE A 165 35.75 -0.73 -7.25
CA PHE A 165 35.58 -2.08 -6.72
C PHE A 165 34.67 -2.95 -7.57
N GLY A 166 33.72 -2.35 -8.28
CA GLY A 166 32.88 -3.10 -9.22
C GLY A 166 33.67 -3.72 -10.39
N TRP A 167 34.77 -3.07 -10.85
CA TRP A 167 35.65 -3.56 -11.90
C TRP A 167 36.75 -4.51 -11.39
N ASP A 168 37.19 -4.39 -10.15
CA ASP A 168 38.27 -5.18 -9.58
C ASP A 168 37.95 -6.68 -9.65
N LYS A 169 39.00 -7.49 -9.90
CA LYS A 169 38.85 -8.93 -10.08
C LYS A 169 39.10 -9.66 -8.77
N ILE A 170 38.13 -10.46 -8.38
CA ILE A 170 38.14 -11.31 -7.19
C ILE A 170 38.19 -12.79 -7.56
N GLU A 171 38.56 -13.65 -6.64
CA GLU A 171 38.51 -15.12 -6.81
C GLU A 171 37.03 -15.58 -6.83
N ASP A 172 36.70 -16.46 -7.77
CA ASP A 172 35.35 -17.02 -7.95
C ASP A 172 35.10 -18.20 -6.97
N ASN A 173 35.25 -17.91 -5.68
CA ASN A 173 35.04 -18.88 -4.58
C ASN A 173 34.46 -18.20 -3.32
N PHE A 174 33.79 -17.07 -3.50
CA PHE A 174 33.20 -16.30 -2.42
C PHE A 174 32.05 -17.05 -1.74
N ARG A 175 31.79 -16.68 -0.47
CA ARG A 175 30.70 -17.26 0.33
C ARG A 175 29.34 -16.80 -0.21
N ASN A 176 28.43 -17.77 -0.39
CA ASN A 176 27.08 -17.57 -0.80
C ASN A 176 26.13 -18.38 0.11
N ASN A 177 25.13 -17.73 0.68
CA ASN A 177 24.19 -18.33 1.62
C ASN A 177 22.75 -18.40 1.06
N ALA A 178 22.56 -18.30 -0.25
CA ALA A 178 21.22 -18.33 -0.89
C ALA A 178 20.40 -19.56 -0.49
N ALA A 179 21.04 -20.69 -0.19
CA ALA A 179 20.37 -21.89 0.30
C ALA A 179 19.60 -21.66 1.62
N ALA A 180 20.07 -20.72 2.46
CA ALA A 180 19.40 -20.38 3.71
C ALA A 180 18.07 -19.63 3.50
N HIS A 181 17.85 -19.03 2.33
CA HIS A 181 16.60 -18.38 1.95
C HIS A 181 15.41 -19.35 1.86
N LYS A 182 15.69 -20.64 1.63
CA LYS A 182 14.65 -21.67 1.55
C LYS A 182 14.10 -22.10 2.91
N VAL A 183 14.63 -21.58 4.00
CA VAL A 183 14.12 -21.86 5.34
C VAL A 183 12.83 -21.08 5.56
N VAL A 184 11.71 -21.79 5.68
CA VAL A 184 10.41 -21.18 6.02
C VAL A 184 10.44 -20.72 7.48
N PRO A 185 10.16 -19.44 7.78
CA PRO A 185 10.07 -18.96 9.13
C PRO A 185 9.01 -19.73 9.93
N ASN A 186 9.39 -20.18 11.13
CA ASN A 186 8.43 -20.81 12.04
C ASN A 186 8.15 -19.87 13.20
N PHE A 187 7.03 -19.15 13.10
CA PHE A 187 6.59 -18.25 14.15
C PHE A 187 5.96 -19.02 15.34
N PRO A 188 6.02 -18.47 16.56
CA PRO A 188 5.51 -19.15 17.74
C PRO A 188 3.99 -19.35 17.68
N ALA A 189 3.53 -20.48 18.25
CA ALA A 189 2.13 -20.67 18.59
C ALA A 189 1.78 -19.91 19.87
N PRO A 190 0.50 -19.60 20.14
CA PRO A 190 0.07 -18.95 21.37
C PRO A 190 0.30 -19.88 22.58
N ARG A 191 0.49 -19.28 23.75
CA ARG A 191 0.52 -20.04 25.01
C ARG A 191 -0.91 -20.38 25.45
N LYS A 192 -1.07 -21.55 26.06
CA LYS A 192 -2.39 -22.00 26.52
C LYS A 192 -3.08 -20.99 27.44
N GLU A 193 -2.35 -20.40 28.38
CA GLU A 193 -2.93 -19.41 29.30
C GLU A 193 -3.44 -18.14 28.59
N GLN A 194 -2.81 -17.77 27.46
CA GLN A 194 -3.26 -16.65 26.63
C GLN A 194 -4.53 -17.02 25.85
N VAL A 195 -4.59 -18.25 25.33
CA VAL A 195 -5.79 -18.77 24.65
C VAL A 195 -6.97 -18.83 25.63
N ASP A 196 -6.77 -19.38 26.83
CA ASP A 196 -7.82 -19.49 27.86
C ASP A 196 -8.37 -18.10 28.24
N LYS A 197 -7.49 -17.10 28.48
CA LYS A 197 -7.89 -15.71 28.77
C LYS A 197 -8.62 -15.04 27.61
N ALA A 198 -8.15 -15.25 26.38
CA ALA A 198 -8.79 -14.69 25.19
C ALA A 198 -10.21 -15.25 25.02
N LEU A 199 -10.39 -16.57 25.21
CA LEU A 199 -11.70 -17.21 25.13
C LEU A 199 -12.65 -16.76 26.25
N GLU A 200 -12.14 -16.50 27.45
CA GLU A 200 -12.92 -15.90 28.52
C GLU A 200 -13.45 -14.51 28.15
N LEU A 201 -12.60 -13.66 27.55
CA LEU A 201 -13.02 -12.34 27.05
C LEU A 201 -14.05 -12.48 25.93
N ILE A 202 -13.80 -13.34 24.95
CA ILE A 202 -14.70 -13.58 23.82
C ILE A 202 -16.08 -14.07 24.32
N LYS A 203 -16.11 -14.97 25.31
CA LYS A 203 -17.35 -15.51 25.88
C LYS A 203 -18.20 -14.44 26.56
N ASN A 204 -17.55 -13.47 27.24
CA ASN A 204 -18.22 -12.47 28.10
C ASN A 204 -18.46 -11.14 27.36
N ALA A 205 -17.94 -10.95 26.16
CA ALA A 205 -18.14 -9.74 25.38
C ALA A 205 -19.59 -9.66 24.85
N GLU A 206 -20.18 -8.48 24.83
CA GLU A 206 -21.50 -8.24 24.26
C GLU A 206 -21.40 -7.95 22.77
N ASN A 207 -20.45 -7.09 22.39
CA ASN A 207 -20.25 -6.55 21.05
C ASN A 207 -18.82 -6.77 20.53
N PRO A 208 -18.35 -8.02 20.38
CA PRO A 208 -16.99 -8.28 19.92
C PRO A 208 -16.88 -8.16 18.40
N ILE A 209 -15.72 -7.64 17.94
CA ILE A 209 -15.33 -7.57 16.52
C ILE A 209 -13.94 -8.14 16.31
N VAL A 210 -13.62 -8.46 15.05
CA VAL A 210 -12.25 -8.79 14.62
C VAL A 210 -11.71 -7.66 13.75
N TYR A 211 -10.53 -7.16 14.11
CA TYR A 211 -9.82 -6.17 13.30
C TYR A 211 -8.49 -6.75 12.80
N PHE A 212 -8.39 -7.02 11.51
CA PHE A 212 -7.22 -7.66 10.92
C PHE A 212 -6.49 -6.75 9.93
N GLY A 213 -5.25 -7.09 9.64
CA GLY A 213 -4.43 -6.40 8.64
C GLY A 213 -3.55 -7.38 7.88
N HIS A 214 -2.61 -6.85 7.10
CA HIS A 214 -1.71 -7.63 6.24
C HIS A 214 -0.98 -8.79 6.96
N GLY A 215 -0.73 -8.67 8.26
CA GLY A 215 -0.14 -9.78 9.04
C GLY A 215 -1.02 -11.02 9.19
N ALA A 216 -2.26 -10.99 8.69
CA ALA A 216 -3.19 -12.13 8.63
C ALA A 216 -3.32 -12.72 7.20
N GLU A 217 -2.45 -12.36 6.25
CA GLU A 217 -2.52 -12.78 4.83
C GLU A 217 -2.69 -14.29 4.67
N ASP A 218 -1.95 -15.09 5.44
CA ASP A 218 -2.01 -16.56 5.37
C ASP A 218 -3.16 -17.17 6.19
N ALA A 219 -4.05 -16.36 6.78
CA ALA A 219 -5.06 -16.81 7.73
C ALA A 219 -6.51 -16.54 7.29
N SER A 220 -6.76 -16.36 5.98
CA SER A 220 -8.09 -16.07 5.42
C SER A 220 -9.15 -17.10 5.85
N ALA A 221 -8.86 -18.39 5.70
CA ALA A 221 -9.79 -19.46 6.08
C ALA A 221 -10.09 -19.44 7.58
N GLU A 222 -9.07 -19.21 8.41
CA GLU A 222 -9.21 -19.14 9.86
C GLU A 222 -9.99 -17.89 10.31
N LEU A 223 -9.82 -16.74 9.64
CA LEU A 223 -10.61 -15.53 9.89
C LEU A 223 -12.10 -15.77 9.63
N LYS A 224 -12.44 -16.40 8.50
CA LYS A 224 -13.83 -16.73 8.14
C LYS A 224 -14.44 -17.71 9.15
N GLU A 225 -13.75 -18.81 9.44
CA GLU A 225 -14.21 -19.81 10.41
C GLU A 225 -14.36 -19.23 11.82
N PHE A 226 -13.43 -18.33 12.23
CA PHE A 226 -13.49 -17.64 13.50
C PHE A 226 -14.70 -16.71 13.59
N SER A 227 -14.94 -15.92 12.55
CA SER A 227 -16.10 -15.05 12.43
C SER A 227 -17.41 -15.85 12.51
N ASP A 228 -17.53 -16.94 11.76
CA ASP A 228 -18.71 -17.77 11.75
C ASP A 228 -18.96 -18.46 13.10
N LYS A 229 -17.92 -18.97 13.74
CA LYS A 229 -18.03 -19.67 15.01
C LYS A 229 -18.41 -18.74 16.16
N PHE A 230 -17.77 -17.59 16.22
CA PHE A 230 -17.96 -16.65 17.33
C PHE A 230 -18.94 -15.51 17.02
N LYS A 231 -19.52 -15.48 15.81
CA LYS A 231 -20.44 -14.44 15.34
C LYS A 231 -19.88 -13.03 15.57
N MET A 232 -18.67 -12.83 15.05
CA MET A 232 -17.94 -11.57 15.16
C MET A 232 -17.75 -10.96 13.77
N PRO A 233 -18.22 -9.71 13.53
CA PRO A 233 -17.94 -9.03 12.27
C PRO A 233 -16.45 -8.86 12.06
N LEU A 234 -16.02 -8.93 10.79
CA LEU A 234 -14.66 -8.72 10.36
C LEU A 234 -14.50 -7.30 9.81
N VAL A 235 -13.53 -6.57 10.29
CA VAL A 235 -13.08 -5.31 9.70
C VAL A 235 -11.60 -5.39 9.39
N SER A 236 -11.14 -4.74 8.33
CA SER A 236 -9.73 -4.76 7.97
C SER A 236 -9.08 -3.38 8.09
N SER A 237 -7.76 -3.33 8.08
CA SER A 237 -7.06 -2.13 7.61
C SER A 237 -7.07 -2.11 6.09
N VAL A 238 -6.82 -0.96 5.46
CA VAL A 238 -6.74 -0.85 3.99
C VAL A 238 -5.82 -1.93 3.40
N LEU A 239 -4.63 -2.14 3.95
CA LEU A 239 -3.71 -3.20 3.50
C LEU A 239 -4.17 -4.63 3.84
N GLY A 240 -5.28 -4.79 4.52
CA GLY A 240 -5.93 -6.08 4.78
C GLY A 240 -7.02 -6.44 3.76
N LYS A 241 -7.41 -5.51 2.86
CA LYS A 241 -8.37 -5.78 1.79
C LYS A 241 -7.89 -6.91 0.88
N GLY A 242 -8.82 -7.81 0.53
CA GLY A 242 -8.54 -8.98 -0.31
C GLY A 242 -8.00 -10.20 0.45
N ILE A 243 -7.73 -10.10 1.78
CA ILE A 243 -7.42 -11.28 2.61
C ILE A 243 -8.68 -12.11 2.85
N VAL A 244 -9.80 -11.43 3.07
CA VAL A 244 -11.13 -12.04 3.08
C VAL A 244 -11.86 -11.47 1.87
N GLU A 245 -12.56 -12.33 1.13
CA GLU A 245 -13.32 -11.94 -0.05
C GLU A 245 -14.42 -10.93 0.33
N ASP A 246 -14.63 -9.94 -0.52
CA ASP A 246 -15.62 -8.89 -0.26
C ASP A 246 -17.06 -9.45 -0.17
N GLU A 247 -17.34 -10.62 -0.77
CA GLU A 247 -18.63 -11.30 -0.69
C GLU A 247 -18.88 -12.03 0.64
N PHE A 248 -17.87 -12.16 1.53
CA PHE A 248 -18.08 -12.81 2.82
C PHE A 248 -19.05 -11.98 3.69
N PRO A 249 -20.22 -12.53 4.09
CA PRO A 249 -21.31 -11.72 4.66
C PRO A 249 -20.95 -10.92 5.92
N ALA A 250 -20.01 -11.40 6.72
CA ALA A 250 -19.59 -10.74 7.95
C ALA A 250 -18.37 -9.82 7.77
N TYR A 251 -17.88 -9.60 6.55
CA TYR A 251 -16.82 -8.64 6.28
C TYR A 251 -17.39 -7.26 6.00
N MET A 252 -17.05 -6.29 6.83
CA MET A 252 -17.61 -4.93 6.83
C MET A 252 -16.80 -3.93 6.00
N GLY A 253 -15.71 -4.39 5.38
CA GLY A 253 -14.75 -3.51 4.67
C GLY A 253 -13.61 -3.04 5.56
N SER A 254 -12.83 -2.08 5.07
CA SER A 254 -11.71 -1.50 5.82
C SER A 254 -12.16 -0.36 6.72
N ILE A 255 -11.35 -0.13 7.77
CA ILE A 255 -11.56 0.97 8.72
C ILE A 255 -10.74 2.19 8.34
N GLY A 256 -11.20 3.35 8.70
CA GLY A 256 -10.49 4.63 8.65
C GLY A 256 -11.11 5.64 7.70
N ARG A 257 -10.39 6.74 7.47
CA ARG A 257 -10.85 7.84 6.60
C ARG A 257 -11.23 7.37 5.20
N VAL A 258 -10.48 6.40 4.68
CA VAL A 258 -10.72 5.79 3.36
C VAL A 258 -11.62 4.55 3.43
N GLY A 259 -12.04 4.16 4.62
CA GLY A 259 -12.78 2.93 4.87
C GLY A 259 -14.26 2.99 4.51
N ALA A 260 -14.92 1.86 4.67
CA ALA A 260 -16.35 1.71 4.45
C ALA A 260 -17.16 2.16 5.68
N LYS A 261 -18.39 2.69 5.43
CA LYS A 261 -19.29 3.13 6.51
C LYS A 261 -19.55 2.01 7.54
N PRO A 262 -19.92 0.77 7.15
CA PRO A 262 -20.25 -0.27 8.13
C PRO A 262 -19.08 -0.63 9.05
N SER A 263 -17.84 -0.60 8.56
CA SER A 263 -16.67 -0.89 9.37
C SER A 263 -16.40 0.20 10.41
N ASN A 264 -16.55 1.47 10.04
CA ASN A 264 -16.37 2.60 10.95
C ASN A 264 -17.46 2.64 12.02
N ASP A 265 -18.72 2.40 11.62
CA ASP A 265 -19.87 2.46 12.50
C ASP A 265 -19.81 1.44 13.64
N ILE A 266 -19.46 0.18 13.34
CA ILE A 266 -19.46 -0.86 14.38
C ILE A 266 -18.32 -0.74 15.38
N GLN A 267 -17.23 -0.09 15.03
CA GLN A 267 -16.04 -0.04 15.90
C GLN A 267 -16.23 0.83 17.14
N THR A 268 -16.98 1.90 17.03
CA THR A 268 -17.32 2.75 18.17
C THR A 268 -18.20 2.04 19.21
N HIS A 269 -18.91 0.98 18.81
CA HIS A 269 -19.82 0.18 19.64
C HIS A 269 -19.18 -1.11 20.15
N ALA A 270 -17.96 -1.44 19.71
CA ALA A 270 -17.29 -2.67 20.13
C ALA A 270 -16.79 -2.57 21.58
N ASP A 271 -17.10 -3.58 22.39
CA ASP A 271 -16.58 -3.75 23.77
C ASP A 271 -15.33 -4.66 23.81
N LEU A 272 -15.11 -5.45 22.75
CA LEU A 272 -13.95 -6.31 22.57
C LEU A 272 -13.47 -6.27 21.13
N VAL A 273 -12.18 -6.07 20.94
CA VAL A 273 -11.52 -6.14 19.64
C VAL A 273 -10.47 -7.26 19.63
N VAL A 274 -10.64 -8.24 18.74
CA VAL A 274 -9.59 -9.22 18.43
C VAL A 274 -8.75 -8.64 17.27
N TRP A 275 -7.59 -8.15 17.62
CA TRP A 275 -6.70 -7.39 16.73
C TRP A 275 -5.61 -8.30 16.15
N VAL A 276 -5.65 -8.58 14.85
CA VAL A 276 -4.85 -9.63 14.22
C VAL A 276 -3.90 -9.05 13.17
N GLY A 277 -2.60 -9.08 13.43
CA GLY A 277 -1.56 -8.77 12.44
C GLY A 277 -1.68 -7.36 11.84
N ASN A 278 -2.02 -6.37 12.64
CA ASN A 278 -2.33 -5.02 12.19
C ASN A 278 -1.61 -3.95 13.02
N ASN A 279 -1.16 -2.88 12.37
CA ASN A 279 -0.53 -1.72 13.03
C ASN A 279 -0.99 -0.39 12.40
N SER A 280 -2.22 -0.32 11.89
CA SER A 280 -2.76 0.91 11.32
C SER A 280 -2.74 2.06 12.34
N PRO A 281 -2.17 3.23 12.00
CA PRO A 281 -2.16 4.38 12.90
C PRO A 281 -3.53 5.01 13.08
N PHE A 282 -4.41 4.88 12.09
CA PHE A 282 -5.74 5.51 12.09
C PHE A 282 -6.74 4.81 13.02
N SER A 283 -6.43 3.59 13.44
CA SER A 283 -7.29 2.85 14.36
C SER A 283 -7.62 3.58 15.66
N VAL A 284 -6.73 4.46 16.12
CA VAL A 284 -6.93 5.21 17.38
C VAL A 284 -8.10 6.19 17.35
N PHE A 285 -8.54 6.60 16.15
CA PHE A 285 -9.62 7.58 15.99
C PHE A 285 -11.01 6.96 15.96
N PHE A 286 -11.12 5.66 15.71
CA PHE A 286 -12.41 5.00 15.43
C PHE A 286 -12.80 3.97 16.48
N PHE A 287 -11.93 3.62 17.41
CA PHE A 287 -12.23 2.62 18.44
C PHE A 287 -12.88 3.20 19.68
N ASN A 288 -13.79 2.44 20.27
CA ASN A 288 -14.23 2.67 21.64
C ASN A 288 -13.00 2.64 22.57
N PRO A 289 -12.67 3.74 23.26
CA PRO A 289 -11.49 3.80 24.13
C PRO A 289 -11.56 2.83 25.30
N ASN A 290 -12.76 2.36 25.66
CA ASN A 290 -12.99 1.41 26.75
C ASN A 290 -12.99 -0.05 26.29
N ALA A 291 -12.90 -0.33 24.99
CA ALA A 291 -12.88 -1.68 24.46
C ALA A 291 -11.68 -2.48 24.99
N LYS A 292 -11.92 -3.72 25.37
CA LYS A 292 -10.82 -4.67 25.65
C LYS A 292 -10.18 -5.13 24.34
N VAL A 293 -8.86 -5.34 24.38
CA VAL A 293 -8.12 -5.76 23.18
C VAL A 293 -7.37 -7.06 23.42
N ILE A 294 -7.62 -8.04 22.55
CA ILE A 294 -6.76 -9.21 22.35
C ILE A 294 -5.90 -8.90 21.13
N GLN A 295 -4.59 -8.70 21.29
CA GLN A 295 -3.72 -8.36 20.17
C GLN A 295 -2.78 -9.52 19.83
N ILE A 296 -2.81 -9.96 18.56
CA ILE A 296 -2.02 -11.06 18.01
C ILE A 296 -1.04 -10.45 16.99
N ASP A 297 0.26 -10.54 17.25
CA ASP A 297 1.30 -10.08 16.34
C ASP A 297 2.58 -10.89 16.52
N ILE A 298 3.34 -11.07 15.46
CA ILE A 298 4.66 -11.71 15.49
C ILE A 298 5.79 -10.77 15.91
N ASN A 299 5.51 -9.47 16.02
CA ASN A 299 6.46 -8.44 16.42
C ASN A 299 6.06 -7.83 17.77
N SER A 300 6.87 -8.06 18.80
CA SER A 300 6.62 -7.55 20.16
C SER A 300 6.58 -6.01 20.23
N GLU A 301 7.25 -5.29 19.34
CA GLU A 301 7.24 -3.81 19.31
C GLU A 301 5.87 -3.23 18.93
N ARG A 302 4.97 -4.05 18.35
CA ARG A 302 3.63 -3.63 17.94
C ARG A 302 2.58 -3.84 19.03
N LEU A 303 2.83 -4.79 19.94
CA LEU A 303 1.90 -5.08 21.04
C LEU A 303 1.75 -3.87 21.96
N GLY A 304 0.54 -3.34 22.06
CA GLY A 304 0.21 -2.15 22.87
C GLY A 304 0.63 -0.81 22.28
N LYS A 305 1.12 -0.78 21.02
CA LYS A 305 1.62 0.47 20.41
C LYS A 305 0.51 1.47 20.08
N ARG A 306 -0.67 0.97 19.74
CA ARG A 306 -1.81 1.79 19.28
C ARG A 306 -2.93 1.91 20.28
N HIS A 307 -3.14 0.88 21.09
CA HIS A 307 -4.21 0.80 22.07
C HIS A 307 -3.74 -0.01 23.30
N ALA A 308 -4.35 0.23 24.46
CA ALA A 308 -4.11 -0.61 25.64
C ALA A 308 -4.54 -2.05 25.34
N VAL A 309 -3.68 -3.03 25.63
CA VAL A 309 -3.91 -4.43 25.33
C VAL A 309 -4.23 -5.22 26.59
N THR A 310 -5.35 -5.94 26.57
CA THR A 310 -5.78 -6.80 27.69
C THR A 310 -5.08 -8.16 27.63
N VAL A 311 -4.99 -8.76 26.43
CA VAL A 311 -4.29 -10.03 26.21
C VAL A 311 -3.31 -9.88 25.05
N PRO A 312 -2.02 -9.60 25.32
CA PRO A 312 -1.00 -9.58 24.28
C PRO A 312 -0.57 -11.01 23.93
N MET A 313 -0.56 -11.34 22.63
CA MET A 313 -0.18 -12.64 22.09
C MET A 313 0.93 -12.47 21.06
N LEU A 314 2.21 -12.67 21.49
CA LEU A 314 3.35 -12.72 20.56
C LEU A 314 3.33 -14.07 19.84
N ALA A 315 2.55 -14.17 18.77
CA ALA A 315 2.27 -15.43 18.10
C ALA A 315 1.86 -15.22 16.64
N ASP A 316 1.93 -16.30 15.88
CA ASP A 316 1.43 -16.38 14.51
C ASP A 316 -0.09 -16.26 14.45
N ALA A 317 -0.61 -15.46 13.51
CA ALA A 317 -2.04 -15.20 13.36
C ALA A 317 -2.84 -16.48 13.08
N LYS A 318 -2.41 -17.26 12.08
CA LYS A 318 -3.09 -18.51 11.67
C LYS A 318 -3.13 -19.53 12.78
N LYS A 319 -1.98 -19.79 13.44
CA LYS A 319 -1.89 -20.73 14.57
C LYS A 319 -2.73 -20.28 15.76
N THR A 320 -2.81 -18.99 16.00
CA THR A 320 -3.57 -18.43 17.12
C THR A 320 -5.06 -18.51 16.86
N LEU A 321 -5.53 -18.11 15.69
CA LEU A 321 -6.94 -18.26 15.31
C LEU A 321 -7.36 -19.72 15.35
N ARG A 322 -6.55 -20.65 14.85
CA ARG A 322 -6.82 -22.09 14.90
C ARG A 322 -6.96 -22.59 16.34
N ALA A 323 -6.03 -22.21 17.23
CA ALA A 323 -6.09 -22.60 18.63
C ALA A 323 -7.34 -22.06 19.35
N LEU A 324 -7.76 -20.82 19.06
CA LEU A 324 -8.99 -20.24 19.59
C LEU A 324 -10.24 -20.94 19.04
N ILE A 325 -10.26 -21.25 17.74
CA ILE A 325 -11.36 -21.98 17.11
C ILE A 325 -11.51 -23.38 17.73
N GLU A 326 -10.42 -24.12 17.89
CA GLU A 326 -10.47 -25.51 18.41
C GLU A 326 -10.89 -25.56 19.88
N ALA A 327 -10.46 -24.62 20.72
CA ALA A 327 -10.71 -24.64 22.15
C ALA A 327 -11.99 -23.89 22.57
N GLY A 328 -12.50 -22.97 21.73
CA GLY A 328 -13.64 -22.12 22.10
C GLY A 328 -15.00 -22.75 21.82
N GLU A 329 -16.02 -22.35 22.53
CA GLU A 329 -17.43 -22.66 22.30
C GLU A 329 -18.04 -21.65 21.31
N SER A 330 -19.00 -22.09 20.48
CA SER A 330 -19.73 -21.21 19.56
C SER A 330 -20.56 -20.17 20.33
N ARG A 331 -20.67 -18.98 19.75
CA ARG A 331 -21.50 -17.90 20.31
C ARG A 331 -22.79 -17.72 19.49
N PRO A 332 -23.88 -17.25 20.14
CA PRO A 332 -25.04 -16.76 19.40
C PRO A 332 -24.74 -15.42 18.72
N GLU A 333 -25.56 -15.05 17.76
CA GLU A 333 -25.52 -13.73 17.13
C GLU A 333 -25.89 -12.64 18.14
N SER A 334 -25.01 -11.64 18.27
CA SER A 334 -25.28 -10.45 19.09
C SER A 334 -26.19 -9.45 18.36
N PRO A 335 -26.80 -8.50 19.08
CA PRO A 335 -27.47 -7.35 18.44
C PRO A 335 -26.56 -6.59 17.47
N LEU A 336 -25.29 -6.33 17.85
CA LEU A 336 -24.32 -5.66 17.00
C LEU A 336 -24.03 -6.46 15.72
N TYR A 337 -23.87 -7.78 15.80
CA TYR A 337 -23.63 -8.61 14.62
C TYR A 337 -24.76 -8.48 13.60
N LYS A 338 -26.02 -8.52 14.05
CA LYS A 338 -27.19 -8.36 13.16
C LYS A 338 -27.30 -6.95 12.59
N ALA A 339 -27.02 -5.95 13.40
CA ALA A 339 -27.01 -4.55 12.95
C ALA A 339 -25.92 -4.32 11.89
N ALA A 340 -24.72 -4.87 12.09
CA ALA A 340 -23.60 -4.78 11.16
C ALA A 340 -23.91 -5.39 9.80
N LEU A 341 -24.51 -6.59 9.77
CA LEU A 341 -24.91 -7.23 8.51
C LEU A 341 -25.95 -6.39 7.75
N ALA A 342 -26.93 -5.85 8.45
CA ALA A 342 -27.97 -5.03 7.83
C ALA A 342 -27.47 -3.65 7.36
N ASP A 343 -26.52 -3.06 8.09
CA ASP A 343 -25.87 -1.81 7.70
C ASP A 343 -25.00 -2.02 6.45
N ARG A 344 -24.24 -3.11 6.40
CA ARG A 344 -23.48 -3.48 5.22
C ARG A 344 -24.37 -3.67 3.99
N GLU A 345 -25.44 -4.45 4.12
CA GLU A 345 -26.40 -4.68 3.02
C GLU A 345 -26.97 -3.33 2.51
N ASN A 346 -27.31 -2.40 3.40
CA ASN A 346 -27.80 -1.09 3.02
C ASN A 346 -26.72 -0.23 2.34
N TRP A 347 -25.46 -0.28 2.83
CA TRP A 347 -24.33 0.44 2.24
C TRP A 347 -24.03 -0.04 0.82
N GLU A 348 -23.94 -1.34 0.62
CA GLU A 348 -23.68 -1.94 -0.70
C GLU A 348 -24.81 -1.63 -1.69
N ALA A 349 -26.07 -1.81 -1.28
CA ALA A 349 -27.22 -1.48 -2.13
C ALA A 349 -27.26 0.02 -2.51
N TRP A 350 -26.81 0.89 -1.61
CA TRP A 350 -26.72 2.32 -1.92
C TRP A 350 -25.61 2.61 -2.94
N LEU A 351 -24.42 2.02 -2.79
CA LEU A 351 -23.33 2.16 -3.76
C LEU A 351 -23.73 1.60 -5.13
N GLU A 352 -24.31 0.40 -5.16
CA GLU A 352 -24.76 -0.24 -6.39
C GLU A 352 -25.82 0.59 -7.15
N SER A 353 -26.62 1.40 -6.45
CA SER A 353 -27.65 2.24 -7.07
C SER A 353 -27.07 3.27 -8.06
N PHE A 354 -25.75 3.56 -7.97
CA PHE A 354 -25.05 4.47 -8.88
C PHE A 354 -24.38 3.77 -10.06
N ASN A 355 -24.34 2.44 -10.10
CA ASN A 355 -23.63 1.69 -11.13
C ASN A 355 -24.10 1.99 -12.55
N ASP A 356 -25.38 2.35 -12.74
CA ASP A 356 -25.96 2.68 -14.04
C ASP A 356 -26.22 4.19 -14.20
N SER A 357 -25.47 5.04 -13.49
CA SER A 357 -25.60 6.51 -13.62
C SER A 357 -25.21 6.98 -15.02
N ASP A 358 -26.04 7.88 -15.61
CA ASP A 358 -25.79 8.55 -16.91
C ASP A 358 -25.14 9.94 -16.70
N GLU A 359 -24.69 10.29 -15.52
CA GLU A 359 -24.09 11.59 -15.20
C GLU A 359 -22.87 11.89 -16.07
N ILE A 360 -22.76 13.13 -16.56
CA ILE A 360 -21.63 13.62 -17.37
C ILE A 360 -21.12 14.93 -16.76
N PRO A 361 -19.83 14.99 -16.35
CA PRO A 361 -18.81 13.93 -16.32
C PRO A 361 -19.24 12.70 -15.53
N MET A 362 -18.64 11.54 -15.84
CA MET A 362 -19.04 10.23 -15.33
C MET A 362 -18.75 10.08 -13.84
N ARG A 363 -19.64 9.45 -13.09
CA ARG A 363 -19.35 8.99 -11.71
C ARG A 363 -18.33 7.85 -11.71
N VAL A 364 -17.72 7.58 -10.56
CA VAL A 364 -16.71 6.52 -10.43
C VAL A 364 -17.32 5.12 -10.30
N GLU A 365 -18.53 4.99 -9.73
CA GLU A 365 -19.19 3.71 -9.50
C GLU A 365 -19.40 2.91 -10.79
N PRO A 366 -19.87 3.51 -11.91
CA PRO A 366 -19.95 2.82 -13.20
C PRO A 366 -18.62 2.27 -13.70
N ILE A 367 -17.51 2.94 -13.40
CA ILE A 367 -16.16 2.49 -13.79
C ILE A 367 -15.80 1.20 -13.03
N PHE A 368 -15.95 1.21 -11.70
CA PHE A 368 -15.64 0.04 -10.88
C PHE A 368 -16.60 -1.12 -11.14
N ASP A 369 -17.89 -0.86 -11.45
CA ASP A 369 -18.81 -1.90 -11.87
C ASP A 369 -18.35 -2.64 -13.13
N VAL A 370 -17.82 -1.90 -14.12
CA VAL A 370 -17.25 -2.51 -15.34
C VAL A 370 -15.97 -3.29 -15.01
N ILE A 371 -15.07 -2.75 -14.17
CA ILE A 371 -13.84 -3.44 -13.77
C ILE A 371 -14.17 -4.74 -13.03
N ASN A 372 -15.08 -4.71 -12.05
CA ASN A 372 -15.52 -5.90 -11.31
C ASN A 372 -16.08 -7.02 -12.22
N LYS A 373 -16.75 -6.63 -13.31
CA LYS A 373 -17.36 -7.58 -14.26
C LYS A 373 -16.40 -8.12 -15.32
N LYS A 374 -15.33 -7.35 -15.66
CA LYS A 374 -14.49 -7.64 -16.81
C LYS A 374 -13.05 -8.03 -16.48
N ALA A 375 -12.54 -7.63 -15.32
CA ALA A 375 -11.18 -7.97 -14.93
C ALA A 375 -11.03 -9.50 -14.76
N ALA A 376 -9.89 -10.02 -15.20
CA ALA A 376 -9.60 -11.45 -15.07
C ALA A 376 -9.57 -11.91 -13.60
N ASP A 377 -9.95 -13.18 -13.33
CA ASP A 377 -9.96 -13.77 -11.98
C ASP A 377 -8.58 -13.80 -11.31
N ASP A 378 -7.52 -13.54 -12.05
CA ASP A 378 -6.14 -13.47 -11.58
C ASP A 378 -5.48 -12.09 -11.88
N ALA A 379 -6.27 -11.07 -12.18
CA ALA A 379 -5.76 -9.73 -12.45
C ALA A 379 -4.94 -9.15 -11.30
N VAL A 380 -4.03 -8.23 -11.63
CA VAL A 380 -3.22 -7.51 -10.64
C VAL A 380 -3.49 -6.02 -10.77
N PHE A 381 -3.89 -5.40 -9.65
CA PHE A 381 -4.21 -3.98 -9.58
C PHE A 381 -3.11 -3.19 -8.89
N ALA A 382 -2.49 -2.26 -9.60
CA ALA A 382 -1.59 -1.24 -9.06
C ALA A 382 -2.40 0.05 -8.84
N VAL A 383 -2.64 0.42 -7.60
CA VAL A 383 -3.53 1.52 -7.24
C VAL A 383 -2.72 2.69 -6.69
N ASP A 384 -2.86 3.85 -7.32
CA ASP A 384 -2.22 5.08 -6.88
C ASP A 384 -2.92 5.66 -5.62
N VAL A 385 -2.35 6.70 -5.05
CA VAL A 385 -2.83 7.32 -3.81
C VAL A 385 -3.73 8.54 -4.11
N GLY A 386 -4.80 8.65 -3.34
CA GLY A 386 -5.81 9.71 -3.45
C GLY A 386 -7.23 9.15 -3.49
N ASN A 387 -8.18 9.86 -4.08
CA ASN A 387 -9.58 9.42 -4.18
C ASN A 387 -9.72 8.06 -4.89
N VAL A 388 -8.83 7.75 -5.84
CA VAL A 388 -8.81 6.44 -6.52
C VAL A 388 -8.59 5.29 -5.53
N ASN A 389 -7.74 5.48 -4.53
CA ASN A 389 -7.51 4.47 -3.48
C ASN A 389 -8.76 4.28 -2.60
N ILE A 390 -9.44 5.37 -2.24
CA ILE A 390 -10.71 5.33 -1.49
C ILE A 390 -11.77 4.56 -2.30
N ASN A 391 -11.91 4.91 -3.58
CA ASN A 391 -12.88 4.28 -4.46
C ASN A 391 -12.57 2.79 -4.67
N PHE A 392 -11.28 2.44 -4.86
CA PHE A 392 -10.86 1.04 -4.94
C PHE A 392 -11.21 0.26 -3.68
N ASP A 393 -10.93 0.81 -2.50
CA ASP A 393 -11.20 0.14 -1.23
C ASP A 393 -12.70 -0.17 -1.04
N ARG A 394 -13.58 0.73 -1.50
CA ARG A 394 -15.03 0.65 -1.29
C ARG A 394 -15.79 -0.04 -2.41
N LEU A 395 -15.35 0.11 -3.66
CA LEU A 395 -16.11 -0.29 -4.85
C LEU A 395 -15.52 -1.51 -5.56
N MET A 396 -14.24 -1.85 -5.29
CA MET A 396 -13.63 -3.02 -5.88
C MET A 396 -13.95 -4.27 -5.06
N HIS A 397 -14.47 -5.30 -5.72
CA HIS A 397 -14.78 -6.61 -5.13
C HIS A 397 -13.73 -7.61 -5.59
N LEU A 398 -12.71 -7.83 -4.75
CA LEU A 398 -11.63 -8.75 -5.07
C LEU A 398 -12.08 -10.20 -4.92
N HIS A 399 -11.82 -10.99 -5.96
CA HIS A 399 -12.19 -12.41 -6.02
C HIS A 399 -11.10 -13.24 -6.72
N GLY A 400 -11.24 -14.56 -6.67
CA GLY A 400 -10.30 -15.49 -7.32
C GLY A 400 -8.88 -15.37 -6.77
N ASP A 401 -7.89 -15.27 -7.66
CA ASP A 401 -6.47 -15.02 -7.33
C ASP A 401 -6.04 -13.60 -7.68
N GLN A 402 -6.98 -12.65 -7.66
CA GLN A 402 -6.70 -11.24 -7.87
C GLN A 402 -5.79 -10.69 -6.77
N LYS A 403 -4.88 -9.83 -7.16
CA LYS A 403 -3.93 -9.17 -6.27
C LYS A 403 -3.99 -7.66 -6.44
N TRP A 404 -3.63 -6.94 -5.40
CA TRP A 404 -3.53 -5.50 -5.49
C TRP A 404 -2.38 -4.95 -4.66
N THR A 405 -1.97 -3.73 -4.95
CA THR A 405 -0.92 -3.02 -4.23
C THR A 405 -1.12 -1.51 -4.28
N THR A 406 -0.72 -0.84 -3.23
CA THR A 406 -0.70 0.62 -3.11
C THR A 406 0.44 1.08 -2.20
N SER A 407 0.77 2.37 -2.20
CA SER A 407 1.57 2.99 -1.15
C SER A 407 0.69 3.18 0.08
N GLY A 408 0.77 2.26 1.03
CA GLY A 408 -0.17 2.18 2.13
C GLY A 408 0.07 3.23 3.21
N LEU A 409 1.13 3.06 4.00
CA LEU A 409 1.37 3.91 5.17
C LEU A 409 2.17 5.18 4.85
N TYR A 410 2.99 5.14 3.80
CA TYR A 410 3.72 6.31 3.32
C TYR A 410 2.85 7.19 2.42
N ALA A 411 1.93 6.57 1.70
CA ALA A 411 0.90 7.22 0.90
C ALA A 411 1.46 8.20 -0.16
N THR A 412 2.52 7.79 -0.88
CA THR A 412 3.06 8.62 -1.96
C THR A 412 2.22 8.52 -3.23
N MET A 413 1.81 9.66 -3.77
CA MET A 413 1.28 9.76 -5.12
C MET A 413 2.34 9.35 -6.16
N GLY A 414 1.91 8.91 -7.35
CA GLY A 414 2.78 8.41 -8.41
C GLY A 414 3.18 6.94 -8.24
N TYR A 415 2.58 6.22 -7.29
CA TYR A 415 2.90 4.81 -7.04
C TYR A 415 2.36 3.86 -8.12
N GLY A 416 1.19 4.15 -8.70
CA GLY A 416 0.46 3.21 -9.57
C GLY A 416 1.24 2.77 -10.80
N ALA A 417 1.80 3.72 -11.57
CA ALA A 417 2.54 3.39 -12.80
C ALA A 417 3.80 2.54 -12.53
N PRO A 418 4.71 2.87 -11.58
CA PRO A 418 5.82 2.00 -11.19
C PRO A 418 5.38 0.61 -10.69
N ALA A 419 4.34 0.54 -9.87
CA ALA A 419 3.83 -0.71 -9.35
C ALA A 419 3.28 -1.62 -10.46
N SER A 420 2.65 -1.05 -11.49
CA SER A 420 2.20 -1.80 -12.66
C SER A 420 3.35 -2.35 -13.50
N LEU A 421 4.51 -1.66 -13.55
CA LEU A 421 5.72 -2.21 -14.17
C LEU A 421 6.19 -3.48 -13.43
N ALA A 422 6.19 -3.42 -12.09
CA ALA A 422 6.55 -4.58 -11.29
C ALA A 422 5.57 -5.73 -11.52
N ALA A 423 4.27 -5.47 -11.48
CA ALA A 423 3.22 -6.47 -11.73
C ALA A 423 3.39 -7.14 -13.11
N ALA A 424 3.54 -6.36 -14.17
CA ALA A 424 3.73 -6.86 -15.54
C ALA A 424 5.07 -7.60 -15.73
N THR A 425 6.09 -7.27 -14.95
CA THR A 425 7.39 -7.97 -14.98
C THR A 425 7.30 -9.33 -14.30
N ILE A 426 6.66 -9.40 -13.14
CA ILE A 426 6.55 -10.61 -12.32
C ILE A 426 5.51 -11.59 -12.89
N TYR A 427 4.42 -11.05 -13.40
CA TYR A 427 3.27 -11.80 -13.92
C TYR A 427 2.98 -11.44 -15.39
N PRO A 428 3.89 -11.77 -16.33
CA PRO A 428 3.78 -11.34 -17.74
C PRO A 428 2.57 -11.91 -18.49
N ASN A 429 1.90 -12.89 -17.91
CA ASN A 429 0.72 -13.55 -18.49
C ASN A 429 -0.59 -13.18 -17.77
N ARG A 430 -0.55 -12.35 -16.74
CA ARG A 430 -1.75 -11.85 -16.05
C ARG A 430 -2.16 -10.49 -16.60
N GLU A 431 -3.43 -10.20 -16.50
CA GLU A 431 -3.96 -8.87 -16.76
C GLU A 431 -3.53 -7.90 -15.66
N VAL A 432 -2.92 -6.78 -16.04
CA VAL A 432 -2.40 -5.78 -15.10
C VAL A 432 -3.16 -4.46 -15.31
N TRP A 433 -3.67 -3.92 -14.22
CA TRP A 433 -4.35 -2.63 -14.17
C TRP A 433 -3.52 -1.62 -13.37
N ASN A 434 -3.35 -0.42 -13.93
CA ASN A 434 -2.88 0.76 -13.20
C ASN A 434 -4.07 1.70 -13.02
N LEU A 435 -4.49 1.92 -11.80
CA LEU A 435 -5.60 2.81 -11.45
C LEU A 435 -5.03 4.05 -10.77
N ALA A 436 -5.07 5.21 -11.43
CA ALA A 436 -4.45 6.44 -10.92
C ALA A 436 -5.35 7.66 -11.12
N GLY A 437 -5.39 8.56 -10.14
CA GLY A 437 -5.91 9.91 -10.35
C GLY A 437 -4.99 10.71 -11.27
N ASP A 438 -5.52 11.73 -11.94
CA ASP A 438 -4.77 12.58 -12.88
C ASP A 438 -3.55 13.24 -12.22
N GLY A 439 -3.66 13.68 -10.95
CA GLY A 439 -2.54 14.25 -10.20
C GLY A 439 -1.44 13.25 -9.90
N GLY A 440 -1.77 12.03 -9.47
CA GLY A 440 -0.80 10.95 -9.23
C GLY A 440 -0.16 10.46 -10.52
N PHE A 441 -0.97 10.26 -11.56
CA PHE A 441 -0.49 9.86 -12.87
C PHE A 441 0.49 10.88 -13.49
N ALA A 442 0.23 12.17 -13.30
CA ALA A 442 1.11 13.25 -13.78
C ALA A 442 2.55 13.13 -13.22
N MET A 443 2.74 12.58 -12.03
CA MET A 443 4.06 12.44 -11.41
C MET A 443 4.92 11.37 -12.06
N MET A 444 4.32 10.29 -12.61
CA MET A 444 5.03 9.10 -13.13
C MET A 444 4.56 8.66 -14.53
N ASN A 445 3.87 9.52 -15.29
CA ASN A 445 3.36 9.19 -16.62
C ASN A 445 4.45 8.80 -17.61
N GLN A 446 5.71 9.26 -17.42
CA GLN A 446 6.85 8.89 -18.28
C GLN A 446 7.13 7.38 -18.29
N GLU A 447 6.63 6.63 -17.31
CA GLU A 447 6.80 5.17 -17.26
C GLU A 447 5.94 4.44 -18.30
N LEU A 448 5.02 5.13 -18.99
CA LEU A 448 4.39 4.63 -20.23
C LEU A 448 5.44 4.30 -21.31
N LEU A 449 6.53 5.07 -21.37
CA LEU A 449 7.65 4.76 -22.27
C LEU A 449 8.33 3.44 -21.90
N THR A 450 8.42 3.12 -20.61
CA THR A 450 8.95 1.84 -20.13
C THR A 450 7.99 0.69 -20.47
N GLN A 451 6.70 0.86 -20.21
CA GLN A 451 5.68 -0.12 -20.58
C GLN A 451 5.71 -0.41 -22.10
N ALA A 452 5.73 0.64 -22.93
CA ALA A 452 5.81 0.51 -24.40
C ALA A 452 7.08 -0.20 -24.85
N ARG A 453 8.26 0.18 -24.29
CA ARG A 453 9.56 -0.42 -24.63
C ARG A 453 9.59 -1.93 -24.42
N TYR A 454 8.99 -2.41 -23.35
CA TYR A 454 8.98 -3.83 -23.01
C TYR A 454 7.70 -4.55 -23.45
N ASN A 455 6.83 -3.88 -24.21
CA ASN A 455 5.54 -4.39 -24.67
C ASN A 455 4.71 -5.00 -23.51
N MET A 456 4.67 -4.30 -22.36
CA MET A 456 3.96 -4.76 -21.18
C MET A 456 2.46 -4.55 -21.37
N HIS A 457 1.66 -5.59 -21.24
CA HIS A 457 0.20 -5.45 -21.28
C HIS A 457 -0.31 -4.86 -19.95
N VAL A 458 -0.46 -3.54 -19.90
CA VAL A 458 -0.98 -2.78 -18.76
C VAL A 458 -2.15 -1.92 -19.22
N ILE A 459 -3.30 -2.08 -18.59
CA ILE A 459 -4.47 -1.22 -18.78
C ILE A 459 -4.36 -0.07 -17.78
N ASN A 460 -3.92 1.10 -18.25
CA ASN A 460 -3.79 2.31 -17.43
C ASN A 460 -5.12 3.06 -17.46
N VAL A 461 -5.80 3.17 -16.31
CA VAL A 461 -7.04 3.95 -16.15
C VAL A 461 -6.71 5.21 -15.36
N VAL A 462 -6.88 6.37 -15.98
CA VAL A 462 -6.67 7.66 -15.35
C VAL A 462 -8.03 8.28 -15.02
N PHE A 463 -8.25 8.53 -13.73
CA PHE A 463 -9.46 9.17 -13.21
C PHE A 463 -9.24 10.69 -13.20
N THR A 464 -9.70 11.36 -14.27
CA THR A 464 -9.47 12.79 -14.51
C THR A 464 -10.63 13.62 -13.98
N ASN A 465 -10.41 14.28 -12.85
CA ASN A 465 -11.34 15.24 -12.26
C ASN A 465 -10.77 16.65 -12.15
N GLU A 466 -9.59 16.89 -12.71
CA GLU A 466 -8.91 18.19 -12.78
C GLU A 466 -8.61 18.80 -11.40
N THR A 467 -8.48 17.98 -10.36
CA THR A 467 -8.18 18.44 -9.01
C THR A 467 -7.45 17.39 -8.18
N LEU A 468 -6.70 17.86 -7.16
CA LEU A 468 -6.19 17.02 -6.08
C LEU A 468 -7.34 16.80 -5.07
N GLY A 469 -8.31 15.96 -5.44
CA GLY A 469 -9.61 15.88 -4.78
C GLY A 469 -9.55 15.56 -3.27
N TYR A 470 -8.60 14.74 -2.82
CA TYR A 470 -8.44 14.46 -1.39
C TYR A 470 -7.96 15.69 -0.62
N ILE A 471 -6.99 16.45 -1.20
CA ILE A 471 -6.48 17.69 -0.58
C ILE A 471 -7.54 18.79 -0.65
N GLU A 472 -8.34 18.83 -1.71
CA GLU A 472 -9.49 19.74 -1.82
C GLU A 472 -10.46 19.53 -0.64
N ALA A 473 -10.79 18.28 -0.34
CA ALA A 473 -11.63 17.94 0.80
C ALA A 473 -11.00 18.37 2.14
N GLU A 474 -9.73 18.08 2.35
CA GLU A 474 -9.04 18.52 3.58
C GLU A 474 -9.05 20.04 3.74
N GLN A 475 -8.90 20.80 2.66
CA GLN A 475 -8.95 22.26 2.72
C GLN A 475 -10.34 22.78 3.05
N VAL A 476 -11.38 22.21 2.45
CA VAL A 476 -12.77 22.69 2.64
C VAL A 476 -13.36 22.17 3.95
N ASP A 477 -13.27 20.86 4.15
CA ASP A 477 -14.07 20.19 5.17
C ASP A 477 -13.36 20.11 6.52
N GLU A 478 -12.03 19.89 6.54
CA GLU A 478 -11.29 19.81 7.80
C GLU A 478 -10.75 21.17 8.24
N SER A 479 -10.16 21.90 7.31
CA SER A 479 -9.45 23.13 7.64
C SER A 479 -10.28 24.39 7.45
N HIS A 480 -11.48 24.29 6.83
CA HIS A 480 -12.36 25.40 6.46
C HIS A 480 -11.63 26.51 5.70
N GLN A 481 -10.66 26.13 4.86
CA GLN A 481 -9.83 27.05 4.10
C GLN A 481 -10.35 27.24 2.68
N PRO A 482 -10.10 28.39 2.05
CA PRO A 482 -10.37 28.56 0.63
C PRO A 482 -9.44 27.67 -0.19
N LEU A 483 -9.95 27.11 -1.30
CA LEU A 483 -9.15 26.27 -2.20
C LEU A 483 -7.89 26.98 -2.71
N SER A 484 -6.75 26.34 -2.53
CA SER A 484 -5.45 26.86 -2.97
C SER A 484 -4.56 25.74 -3.51
N GLY A 485 -4.12 25.89 -4.77
CA GLY A 485 -3.14 24.99 -5.39
C GLY A 485 -3.64 23.60 -5.73
N VAL A 486 -4.93 23.30 -5.56
CA VAL A 486 -5.50 21.96 -5.79
C VAL A 486 -5.99 21.73 -7.21
N LYS A 487 -6.35 22.79 -7.95
CA LYS A 487 -6.83 22.67 -9.32
C LYS A 487 -5.72 22.26 -10.27
N LEU A 488 -6.00 21.27 -11.11
CA LEU A 488 -5.12 20.79 -12.15
C LEU A 488 -5.64 21.26 -13.52
N PRO A 489 -4.75 21.38 -14.54
CA PRO A 489 -5.20 21.68 -15.89
C PRO A 489 -5.94 20.49 -16.49
N ASP A 490 -6.89 20.77 -17.40
CA ASP A 490 -7.51 19.74 -18.25
C ASP A 490 -6.48 19.22 -19.26
N ASN A 491 -5.91 18.06 -18.94
CA ASN A 491 -4.99 17.36 -19.81
C ASN A 491 -5.72 16.28 -20.61
N ASP A 492 -5.35 16.13 -21.88
CA ASP A 492 -5.72 14.98 -22.68
C ASP A 492 -4.66 13.87 -22.50
N TRP A 493 -4.92 12.99 -21.53
CA TRP A 493 -4.00 11.90 -21.20
C TRP A 493 -3.94 10.85 -22.31
N ALA A 494 -5.02 10.64 -23.07
CA ALA A 494 -5.04 9.74 -24.21
C ALA A 494 -4.12 10.24 -25.32
N MET A 495 -4.18 11.53 -25.67
CA MET A 495 -3.26 12.14 -26.63
C MET A 495 -1.80 12.10 -26.15
N SER A 496 -1.58 12.36 -24.86
CA SER A 496 -0.25 12.28 -24.25
C SER A 496 0.34 10.87 -24.33
N ALA A 497 -0.48 9.84 -24.12
CA ALA A 497 -0.08 8.44 -24.24
C ALA A 497 0.26 8.06 -25.69
N GLU A 498 -0.52 8.54 -26.66
CA GLU A 498 -0.23 8.32 -28.09
C GLU A 498 1.12 8.93 -28.51
N GLY A 499 1.49 10.08 -27.94
CA GLY A 499 2.83 10.67 -28.09
C GLY A 499 3.96 9.80 -27.54
N MET A 500 3.66 8.87 -26.63
CA MET A 500 4.59 7.89 -26.04
C MET A 500 4.46 6.48 -26.66
N ASN A 501 3.78 6.34 -27.80
CA ASN A 501 3.49 5.07 -28.49
C ASN A 501 2.61 4.12 -27.66
N VAL A 502 1.71 4.65 -26.86
CA VAL A 502 0.71 3.90 -26.09
C VAL A 502 -0.68 4.27 -26.63
N LYS A 503 -1.52 3.26 -26.90
CA LYS A 503 -2.87 3.53 -27.41
C LYS A 503 -3.71 4.22 -26.33
N GLY A 504 -4.29 5.37 -26.67
CA GLY A 504 -5.15 6.17 -25.79
C GLY A 504 -6.63 6.10 -26.17
N PHE A 505 -7.50 6.14 -25.13
CA PHE A 505 -8.95 6.31 -25.24
C PHE A 505 -9.39 7.38 -24.25
N THR A 506 -10.23 8.34 -24.67
CA THR A 506 -10.89 9.28 -23.77
C THR A 506 -12.36 8.88 -23.66
N VAL A 507 -12.86 8.67 -22.45
CA VAL A 507 -14.21 8.18 -22.19
C VAL A 507 -14.96 9.10 -21.20
N ARG A 508 -16.29 9.24 -21.39
CA ARG A 508 -17.15 10.16 -20.63
C ARG A 508 -18.41 9.51 -20.04
N ASN A 509 -18.65 8.25 -20.36
CA ASN A 509 -19.78 7.49 -19.85
C ASN A 509 -19.43 5.99 -19.75
N LYS A 510 -20.27 5.24 -19.01
CA LYS A 510 -20.08 3.81 -18.76
C LYS A 510 -19.85 2.99 -20.02
N ARG A 511 -20.66 3.23 -21.06
CA ARG A 511 -20.59 2.46 -22.31
C ARG A 511 -19.26 2.68 -23.04
N GLU A 512 -18.81 3.94 -23.16
CA GLU A 512 -17.51 4.24 -23.76
C GLU A 512 -16.37 3.58 -22.99
N PHE A 513 -16.46 3.57 -21.64
CA PHE A 513 -15.48 2.89 -20.80
C PHE A 513 -15.51 1.37 -21.03
N GLU A 514 -16.67 0.76 -21.07
CA GLU A 514 -16.83 -0.67 -21.32
C GLU A 514 -16.29 -1.10 -22.68
N ASP A 515 -16.55 -0.30 -23.73
CA ASP A 515 -16.03 -0.51 -25.08
C ASP A 515 -14.50 -0.37 -25.11
N ALA A 516 -13.96 0.63 -24.40
CA ALA A 516 -12.50 0.86 -24.30
C ALA A 516 -11.79 -0.29 -23.55
N VAL A 517 -12.35 -0.75 -22.44
CA VAL A 517 -11.82 -1.91 -21.70
C VAL A 517 -11.82 -3.16 -22.58
N THR A 518 -12.92 -3.43 -23.27
CA THR A 518 -13.03 -4.60 -24.18
C THR A 518 -11.97 -4.54 -25.29
N ALA A 519 -11.72 -3.33 -25.84
CA ALA A 519 -10.67 -3.13 -26.83
C ALA A 519 -9.26 -3.31 -26.21
N ALA A 520 -9.02 -2.75 -25.02
CA ALA A 520 -7.73 -2.82 -24.33
C ALA A 520 -7.34 -4.27 -24.01
N GLN A 521 -8.28 -5.09 -23.57
CA GLN A 521 -8.04 -6.51 -23.27
C GLN A 521 -7.63 -7.35 -24.47
N GLN A 522 -7.92 -6.87 -25.70
CA GLN A 522 -7.57 -7.56 -26.97
C GLN A 522 -6.28 -7.02 -27.61
N MET A 523 -5.71 -5.94 -27.07
CA MET A 523 -4.51 -5.32 -27.60
C MET A 523 -3.24 -5.96 -27.02
N GLU A 524 -2.17 -5.89 -27.79
CA GLU A 524 -0.82 -6.16 -27.28
C GLU A 524 -0.21 -4.84 -26.76
N GLY A 525 0.58 -4.94 -25.68
CA GLY A 525 1.26 -3.79 -25.08
C GLY A 525 0.35 -2.92 -24.19
N PRO A 526 0.84 -1.75 -23.76
CA PRO A 526 0.12 -0.89 -22.84
C PRO A 526 -0.99 -0.10 -23.54
N VAL A 527 -2.07 0.14 -22.79
CA VAL A 527 -3.21 0.97 -23.19
C VAL A 527 -3.50 1.99 -22.09
N LEU A 528 -3.97 3.19 -22.46
CA LEU A 528 -4.42 4.19 -21.53
C LEU A 528 -5.89 4.55 -21.79
N ILE A 529 -6.69 4.57 -20.75
CA ILE A 529 -8.09 5.01 -20.77
C ILE A 529 -8.21 6.23 -19.85
N ASP A 530 -8.41 7.41 -20.43
CA ASP A 530 -8.64 8.66 -19.73
C ASP A 530 -10.13 8.82 -19.43
N CYS A 531 -10.52 8.59 -18.19
CA CYS A 531 -11.89 8.66 -17.72
C CYS A 531 -12.17 10.06 -17.18
N LYS A 532 -13.00 10.84 -17.88
CA LYS A 532 -13.47 12.16 -17.40
C LYS A 532 -14.56 11.95 -16.38
N ILE A 533 -14.21 12.20 -15.11
CA ILE A 533 -15.09 11.94 -13.96
C ILE A 533 -15.57 13.22 -13.28
N THR A 534 -16.60 13.08 -12.44
CA THR A 534 -17.13 14.17 -11.61
C THR A 534 -16.10 14.59 -10.55
N HIS A 535 -16.28 15.82 -10.05
CA HIS A 535 -15.52 16.36 -8.91
C HIS A 535 -16.01 15.85 -7.55
N ASP A 536 -16.96 14.93 -7.54
CA ASP A 536 -17.63 14.55 -6.32
C ASP A 536 -16.70 13.87 -5.33
N MET A 537 -16.76 14.35 -4.10
CA MET A 537 -16.10 13.70 -2.98
C MET A 537 -16.84 12.41 -2.61
N PRO A 538 -16.12 11.32 -2.37
CA PRO A 538 -16.73 10.14 -1.81
C PRO A 538 -17.30 10.42 -0.41
N TYR A 539 -18.32 9.66 0.00
CA TYR A 539 -18.85 9.70 1.36
C TYR A 539 -17.71 9.68 2.40
N SER A 540 -17.79 10.53 3.41
CA SER A 540 -16.85 10.56 4.51
C SER A 540 -17.58 10.42 5.85
N THR A 541 -17.16 9.44 6.65
CA THR A 541 -17.66 9.26 8.02
C THR A 541 -17.16 10.34 8.98
N GLU A 542 -15.99 10.91 8.73
CA GLU A 542 -15.46 12.00 9.57
C GLU A 542 -16.22 13.32 9.40
N LEU A 543 -16.77 13.53 8.22
CA LEU A 543 -17.46 14.77 7.88
C LEU A 543 -18.96 14.75 8.19
N ASN A 544 -19.45 13.67 8.81
CA ASN A 544 -20.88 13.48 9.09
C ASN A 544 -21.75 13.85 7.87
N THR A 545 -21.35 13.36 6.70
CA THR A 545 -21.98 13.77 5.42
C THR A 545 -23.48 13.50 5.36
N LEU A 546 -24.01 12.57 6.17
CA LEU A 546 -25.45 12.33 6.31
C LEU A 546 -26.18 13.46 7.05
N ASP A 547 -25.48 14.33 7.75
CA ASP A 547 -26.02 15.51 8.41
C ASP A 547 -26.02 16.74 7.47
N ASP A 548 -25.34 16.66 6.31
CA ASP A 548 -25.35 17.69 5.28
C ASP A 548 -26.58 17.54 4.37
N PRO A 549 -27.58 18.46 4.41
CA PRO A 549 -28.76 18.40 3.55
C PRO A 549 -28.43 18.46 2.05
N ALA A 550 -27.33 19.10 1.66
CA ALA A 550 -26.91 19.20 0.26
C ALA A 550 -26.38 17.85 -0.22
N PHE A 551 -25.56 17.17 0.57
CA PHE A 551 -25.11 15.82 0.29
C PHE A 551 -26.28 14.84 0.21
N VAL A 552 -27.18 14.87 1.20
CA VAL A 552 -28.38 14.01 1.23
C VAL A 552 -29.25 14.20 0.01
N ALA A 553 -29.45 15.46 -0.42
CA ALA A 553 -30.24 15.76 -1.60
C ALA A 553 -29.56 15.34 -2.91
N LYS A 554 -28.24 15.53 -3.01
CA LYS A 554 -27.47 15.23 -4.23
C LYS A 554 -27.34 13.73 -4.49
N TYR A 555 -27.16 12.93 -3.45
CA TYR A 555 -26.84 11.50 -3.59
C TYR A 555 -27.98 10.57 -3.21
N ASP A 556 -29.22 11.08 -3.09
CA ASP A 556 -30.36 10.32 -2.57
C ASP A 556 -30.02 9.54 -1.27
N ALA A 557 -29.22 10.17 -0.43
CA ALA A 557 -28.70 9.55 0.79
C ALA A 557 -29.82 9.25 1.82
N GLN A 558 -31.10 9.56 1.51
CA GLN A 558 -32.23 9.07 2.29
C GLN A 558 -32.34 7.53 2.26
N ALA A 559 -31.82 6.90 1.21
CA ALA A 559 -31.70 5.44 1.11
C ALA A 559 -30.59 4.89 2.01
N LEU A 560 -29.51 5.66 2.24
CA LEU A 560 -28.42 5.30 3.15
C LEU A 560 -28.85 5.61 4.59
N LYS A 561 -29.06 4.57 5.40
CA LYS A 561 -29.49 4.72 6.79
C LYS A 561 -28.30 4.94 7.73
N PRO A 562 -28.43 5.85 8.74
CA PRO A 562 -27.42 5.96 9.80
C PRO A 562 -27.40 4.68 10.64
N PHE A 563 -26.25 4.37 11.24
CA PHE A 563 -26.10 3.16 12.06
C PHE A 563 -27.11 3.11 13.24
N SER A 564 -27.47 4.26 13.79
CA SER A 564 -28.50 4.37 14.85
C SER A 564 -29.85 3.74 14.48
N TYR A 565 -30.21 3.73 13.19
CA TYR A 565 -31.40 3.04 12.69
C TYR A 565 -31.28 1.52 12.89
N PHE A 566 -30.15 0.91 12.54
CA PHE A 566 -29.92 -0.52 12.68
C PHE A 566 -29.71 -0.89 14.14
N ALA A 567 -28.96 -0.07 14.88
CA ALA A 567 -28.76 -0.24 16.32
C ALA A 567 -30.11 -0.28 17.06
N GLY A 568 -30.99 0.66 16.78
CA GLY A 568 -32.34 0.68 17.38
C GLY A 568 -33.20 -0.51 16.95
N LYS A 569 -33.14 -0.93 15.68
CA LYS A 569 -33.88 -2.09 15.16
C LYS A 569 -33.48 -3.40 15.83
N TYR A 570 -32.21 -3.59 16.15
CA TYR A 570 -31.67 -4.84 16.69
C TYR A 570 -31.37 -4.77 18.19
N GLY A 571 -31.58 -3.61 18.82
CA GLY A 571 -31.38 -3.45 20.27
C GLY A 571 -29.91 -3.40 20.68
N VAL A 572 -29.07 -2.74 19.87
CA VAL A 572 -27.70 -2.38 20.28
C VAL A 572 -27.84 -1.25 21.29
N GLU A 573 -27.40 -1.47 22.54
CA GLU A 573 -27.41 -0.41 23.55
C GLU A 573 -26.47 0.72 23.11
N ALA A 574 -26.98 1.95 23.17
CA ALA A 574 -26.14 3.12 22.97
C ALA A 574 -25.22 3.23 24.18
N ASP A 575 -23.98 2.83 24.05
CA ASP A 575 -22.99 3.12 25.08
C ASP A 575 -22.91 4.63 25.33
N ALA A 576 -22.74 5.00 26.61
CA ALA A 576 -22.57 6.37 27.06
C ALA A 576 -21.28 7.06 26.51
N ALA A 577 -20.77 6.60 25.38
CA ALA A 577 -19.59 7.10 24.69
C ALA A 577 -19.89 8.13 23.58
N SER A 578 -21.12 8.64 23.48
CA SER A 578 -21.44 9.79 22.61
C SER A 578 -20.87 11.13 23.12
N GLY A 579 -19.79 11.10 23.86
CA GLY A 579 -19.08 12.26 24.38
C GLY A 579 -17.68 12.46 23.77
N ALA A 580 -17.39 11.95 22.60
CA ALA A 580 -16.06 12.07 22.01
C ALA A 580 -16.10 12.61 20.59
N SER A 581 -16.55 13.83 20.41
CA SER A 581 -16.07 14.74 19.36
C SER A 581 -16.36 16.20 19.72
N GLU A 582 -16.10 16.59 20.97
CA GLU A 582 -15.59 17.93 21.16
C GLU A 582 -14.09 17.83 20.88
N HIS A 583 -13.71 18.08 19.64
CA HIS A 583 -12.38 18.58 19.36
C HIS A 583 -12.23 19.80 20.27
N THR A 584 -11.45 19.66 21.33
CA THR A 584 -10.92 20.83 22.04
C THR A 584 -10.24 21.66 20.98
N GLU A 585 -10.90 22.74 20.59
CA GLU A 585 -10.26 23.86 19.91
C GLU A 585 -8.99 24.15 20.72
N ALA A 586 -7.83 23.96 20.11
CA ALA A 586 -6.59 24.48 20.65
C ALA A 586 -6.82 25.99 20.77
N GLU A 587 -6.91 26.49 22.00
CA GLU A 587 -6.94 27.92 22.21
C GLU A 587 -5.79 28.55 21.41
N PRO A 588 -6.06 29.63 20.67
CA PRO A 588 -5.00 30.31 19.95
C PRO A 588 -3.96 30.77 20.98
N VAL A 589 -2.73 30.31 20.85
CA VAL A 589 -1.60 30.79 21.60
C VAL A 589 -1.48 32.29 21.22
N GLU A 590 -1.89 33.18 22.13
CA GLU A 590 -1.65 34.61 21.99
C GLU A 590 -0.14 34.78 21.81
N ALA A 591 0.25 35.30 20.65
CA ALA A 591 1.61 35.75 20.43
C ALA A 591 1.87 36.94 21.37
N GLU A 592 2.62 36.72 22.42
CA GLU A 592 3.19 37.80 23.20
C GLU A 592 4.07 38.65 22.25
N GLU A 593 3.62 39.84 21.93
CA GLU A 593 4.43 40.89 21.33
C GLU A 593 5.55 41.27 22.32
N ASP A 594 6.72 40.72 22.12
CA ASP A 594 7.91 41.13 22.82
C ASP A 594 8.46 42.43 22.17
N ALA A 595 7.96 43.55 22.67
CA ALA A 595 8.47 44.85 22.35
C ALA A 595 9.72 45.14 23.21
N SER A 596 10.90 44.88 22.65
CA SER A 596 12.10 45.55 23.13
C SER A 596 13.02 45.97 21.98
N SER A 597 12.89 47.23 21.69
CA SER A 597 13.88 48.07 20.99
C SER A 597 15.28 47.99 21.60
N GLY A 598 16.30 47.93 20.78
CA GLY A 598 17.67 48.12 21.27
C GLY A 598 18.73 48.04 20.16
N ALA A 599 19.02 49.20 19.61
CA ALA A 599 20.11 49.45 18.66
C ALA A 599 21.48 49.00 19.17
N SER A 600 22.38 48.51 18.34
CA SER A 600 23.61 49.16 17.83
C SER A 600 24.63 48.12 17.30
N ARG A 601 25.06 48.36 16.11
CA ARG A 601 26.42 48.39 15.54
C ARG A 601 27.47 47.42 16.12
N HIS A 602 27.87 46.39 15.35
CA HIS A 602 29.17 46.42 14.61
C HIS A 602 29.18 45.28 13.58
#